data_8a88d6e74c3ca2173bb8cac7b268e71c
#
_entry.id   8a88d6e74c3ca2173bb8cac7b268e71c
#
_cell.length_a   1.000
_cell.length_b   1.000
_cell.length_c   1.000
_cell.angle_alpha   90.00
_cell.angle_beta   90.00
_cell.angle_gamma   90.00
#
_symmetry.space_group_name_H-M   'P 1'
#
loop_
_entity.id
_entity.type
_entity.pdbx_description
1 polymer ?
#
loop_
_entity_poly.entity_id
_entity_poly.type
_entity_poly.pdbx_seq_one_letter_code
_entity_poly.pdbx_strand_id
1 'polypeptide(L)'
;MQVTVVVENFCTNRLLRAEWGYSLYLESDKTHLLLDTGSEGHAFTHNLKALQINPKAIEHIVFSHAHFDHTGGLVDAILLARTAKRWGARSMSVQRPMLIRSETAVAGRFLVRF
;
A
#
# COMPACT_ATOMS: atom_id res chain seq x y z
N MET A 1 6.62 1.07 16.68
CA MET A 1 5.88 1.14 15.40
C MET A 1 6.09 2.52 14.80
N GLN A 2 6.51 2.58 13.55
CA GLN A 2 6.68 3.81 12.78
C GLN A 2 5.62 3.87 11.68
N VAL A 3 5.08 5.06 11.41
CA VAL A 3 4.13 5.32 10.33
C VAL A 3 4.73 6.39 9.43
N THR A 4 4.82 6.11 8.15
CA THR A 4 5.33 7.03 7.13
C THR A 4 4.26 7.28 6.08
N VAL A 5 3.93 8.54 5.82
CA VAL A 5 3.03 8.93 4.72
C VAL A 5 3.80 8.79 3.42
N VAL A 6 3.34 7.93 2.53
CA VAL A 6 3.95 7.68 1.21
C VAL A 6 3.27 8.52 0.14
N VAL A 7 1.94 8.56 0.13
CA VAL A 7 1.14 9.37 -0.79
C VAL A 7 0.14 10.20 0.00
N GLU A 8 0.02 11.46 -0.38
CA GLU A 8 -0.94 12.42 0.15
C GLU A 8 -1.20 13.51 -0.90
N ASN A 9 -2.37 14.14 -0.83
CA ASN A 9 -2.81 15.20 -1.76
C ASN A 9 -1.93 16.45 -1.72
N PHE A 10 -1.20 16.65 -0.64
CA PHE A 10 -0.34 17.81 -0.44
C PHE A 10 1.03 17.41 0.08
N CYS A 11 2.08 18.02 -0.48
CA CYS A 11 3.46 17.76 -0.06
C CYS A 11 4.29 19.05 -0.07
N THR A 12 4.97 19.34 1.04
CA THR A 12 5.93 20.45 1.13
C THR A 12 7.38 20.01 0.90
N ASN A 13 7.66 18.72 0.98
CA ASN A 13 8.98 18.18 0.74
C ASN A 13 9.26 18.10 -0.76
N ARG A 14 10.28 18.84 -1.23
CA ARG A 14 10.66 18.91 -2.65
C ARG A 14 11.13 17.57 -3.25
N LEU A 15 11.50 16.61 -2.43
CA LEU A 15 11.92 15.27 -2.87
C LEU A 15 10.74 14.34 -3.10
N LEU A 16 9.55 14.67 -2.59
CA LEU A 16 8.35 13.87 -2.69
C LEU A 16 7.39 14.45 -3.72
N ARG A 17 6.47 13.62 -4.18
CA ARG A 17 5.39 13.99 -5.10
C ARG A 17 4.06 13.84 -4.39
N ALA A 18 3.23 14.88 -4.47
CA ALA A 18 1.83 14.80 -4.10
C ALA A 18 1.02 14.19 -5.25
N GLU A 19 -0.02 13.48 -4.89
CA GLU A 19 -0.98 12.90 -5.83
C GLU A 19 -2.32 12.79 -5.11
N TRP A 20 -3.43 12.86 -5.86
CA TRP A 20 -4.73 12.60 -5.29
C TRP A 20 -4.79 11.17 -4.76
N GLY A 21 -5.08 11.02 -3.47
CA GLY A 21 -5.15 9.71 -2.83
C GLY A 21 -4.27 9.60 -1.60
N TYR A 22 -4.16 8.37 -1.11
CA TYR A 22 -3.50 8.12 0.15
C TYR A 22 -2.71 6.82 0.14
N SER A 23 -1.55 6.83 0.80
CA SER A 23 -0.80 5.61 1.10
C SER A 23 0.05 5.81 2.34
N LEU A 24 0.00 4.85 3.26
CA LEU A 24 0.83 4.79 4.46
C LEU A 24 1.68 3.53 4.48
N TYR A 25 2.94 3.69 4.85
CA TYR A 25 3.82 2.59 5.22
C TYR A 25 3.91 2.50 6.74
N LEU A 26 3.58 1.32 7.27
CA LEU A 26 3.64 1.02 8.69
C LEU A 26 4.72 -0.04 8.93
N GLU A 27 5.63 0.29 9.82
CA GLU A 27 6.77 -0.55 10.16
C GLU A 27 6.79 -0.85 11.66
N SER A 28 6.96 -2.12 11.99
CA SER A 28 7.19 -2.60 13.34
C SER A 28 8.28 -3.67 13.34
N ASP A 29 8.73 -4.08 14.52
CA ASP A 29 9.72 -5.16 14.66
C ASP A 29 9.23 -6.52 14.10
N LYS A 30 7.93 -6.66 13.86
CA LYS A 30 7.31 -7.93 13.47
C LYS A 30 6.73 -7.92 12.07
N THR A 31 6.39 -6.76 11.50
CA THR A 31 5.71 -6.68 10.22
C THR A 31 5.86 -5.32 9.56
N HIS A 32 5.83 -5.33 8.24
CA HIS A 32 5.84 -4.17 7.37
C HIS A 32 4.56 -4.20 6.52
N LEU A 33 3.75 -3.19 6.67
CA LEU A 33 2.41 -3.09 6.09
C LEU A 33 2.30 -1.84 5.23
N LEU A 34 1.67 -1.96 4.08
CA LEU A 34 1.23 -0.83 3.27
C LEU A 34 -0.29 -0.71 3.40
N LEU A 35 -0.78 0.46 3.81
CA LEU A 35 -2.19 0.81 3.80
C LEU A 35 -2.45 1.74 2.63
N ASP A 36 -3.27 1.31 1.67
CA ASP A 36 -3.57 1.97 0.41
C ASP A 36 -2.34 2.21 -0.50
N THR A 37 -2.54 2.59 -1.75
CA THR A 37 -1.47 2.68 -2.76
C THR A 37 -1.51 3.95 -3.61
N GLY A 38 -2.37 4.91 -3.28
CA GLY A 38 -2.57 6.10 -4.10
C GLY A 38 -3.36 5.84 -5.39
N SER A 39 -3.39 6.82 -6.30
CA SER A 39 -4.24 6.78 -7.50
C SER A 39 -3.55 6.22 -8.74
N GLU A 40 -2.28 6.54 -9.00
CA GLU A 40 -1.65 6.23 -10.29
C GLU A 40 -0.33 5.45 -10.18
N GLY A 41 0.15 5.16 -9.00
CA GLY A 41 1.42 4.46 -8.79
C GLY A 41 2.69 5.28 -9.04
N HIS A 42 2.64 6.39 -9.77
CA HIS A 42 3.82 7.19 -10.08
C HIS A 42 4.38 7.92 -8.85
N ALA A 43 3.53 8.65 -8.12
CA ALA A 43 3.96 9.31 -6.89
C ALA A 43 4.33 8.26 -5.84
N PHE A 44 3.53 7.21 -5.71
CA PHE A 44 3.78 6.07 -4.83
C PHE A 44 5.18 5.47 -5.05
N THR A 45 5.51 5.07 -6.28
CA THR A 45 6.81 4.46 -6.63
C THR A 45 7.97 5.42 -6.40
N HIS A 46 7.81 6.69 -6.80
CA HIS A 46 8.81 7.72 -6.59
C HIS A 46 9.08 7.96 -5.11
N ASN A 47 8.01 8.09 -4.33
CA ASN A 47 8.10 8.40 -2.91
C ASN A 47 8.67 7.24 -2.08
N LEU A 48 8.34 5.99 -2.39
CA LEU A 48 8.99 4.83 -1.75
C LEU A 48 10.52 4.91 -1.90
N LYS A 49 11.00 5.25 -3.11
CA LYS A 49 12.42 5.40 -3.38
C LYS A 49 13.03 6.59 -2.64
N ALA A 50 12.37 7.75 -2.68
CA ALA A 50 12.86 8.96 -2.03
C ALA A 50 12.90 8.83 -0.50
N LEU A 51 11.94 8.10 0.07
CA LEU A 51 11.86 7.79 1.50
C LEU A 51 12.76 6.60 1.91
N GLN A 52 13.47 5.99 0.96
CA GLN A 52 14.32 4.83 1.17
C GLN A 52 13.58 3.62 1.76
N ILE A 53 12.28 3.53 1.52
CA ILE A 53 11.48 2.37 1.92
C ILE A 53 11.79 1.22 0.96
N ASN A 54 12.20 0.10 1.52
CA ASN A 54 12.46 -1.11 0.74
C ASN A 54 11.14 -1.83 0.42
N PRO A 55 10.67 -1.83 -0.84
CA PRO A 55 9.40 -2.48 -1.19
C PRO A 55 9.41 -3.99 -0.91
N LYS A 56 10.61 -4.57 -0.83
CA LYS A 56 10.82 -5.99 -0.53
C LYS A 56 10.46 -6.36 0.90
N ALA A 57 10.49 -5.40 1.79
CA ALA A 57 10.11 -5.61 3.17
C ALA A 57 8.60 -5.62 3.36
N ILE A 58 7.83 -5.09 2.41
CA ILE A 58 6.37 -5.04 2.51
C ILE A 58 5.80 -6.47 2.45
N GLU A 59 5.19 -6.90 3.54
CA GLU A 59 4.61 -8.23 3.70
C GLU A 59 3.12 -8.23 3.40
N HIS A 60 2.45 -7.12 3.63
CA HIS A 60 1.01 -6.98 3.48
C HIS A 60 0.64 -5.66 2.83
N ILE A 61 -0.36 -5.70 1.94
CA ILE A 61 -1.06 -4.52 1.46
C ILE A 61 -2.51 -4.63 1.93
N VAL A 62 -2.98 -3.59 2.61
CA VAL A 62 -4.34 -3.48 3.12
C VAL A 62 -5.00 -2.29 2.45
N PHE A 63 -6.23 -2.44 2.04
CA PHE A 63 -7.03 -1.33 1.51
C PHE A 63 -8.07 -0.89 2.51
N SER A 64 -8.16 0.43 2.71
CA SER A 64 -9.20 1.05 3.51
C SER A 64 -10.56 0.87 2.84
N HIS A 65 -10.61 1.07 1.52
CA HIS A 65 -11.78 0.90 0.67
C HIS A 65 -11.38 0.80 -0.82
N ALA A 66 -12.36 0.62 -1.72
CA ALA A 66 -12.11 0.27 -3.11
C ALA A 66 -12.09 1.46 -4.10
N HIS A 67 -11.99 2.71 -3.64
CA HIS A 67 -11.87 3.85 -4.54
C HIS A 67 -10.50 3.85 -5.24
N PHE A 68 -10.46 4.38 -6.47
CA PHE A 68 -9.27 4.33 -7.31
C PHE A 68 -8.07 5.06 -6.71
N ASP A 69 -8.32 6.15 -6.00
CA ASP A 69 -7.31 6.97 -5.33
C ASP A 69 -6.67 6.29 -4.10
N HIS A 70 -7.16 5.11 -3.74
CA HIS A 70 -6.59 4.24 -2.72
C HIS A 70 -6.02 2.93 -3.29
N THR A 71 -6.49 2.52 -4.46
CA THR A 71 -6.15 1.21 -5.05
C THR A 71 -5.38 1.28 -6.36
N GLY A 72 -5.27 2.48 -6.96
CA GLY A 72 -4.73 2.65 -8.31
C GLY A 72 -3.25 2.24 -8.44
N GLY A 73 -2.43 2.45 -7.42
CA GLY A 73 -1.04 2.02 -7.39
C GLY A 73 -0.80 0.53 -7.08
N LEU A 74 -1.86 -0.28 -6.94
CA LEU A 74 -1.72 -1.70 -6.55
C LEU A 74 -0.81 -2.50 -7.49
N VAL A 75 -0.93 -2.30 -8.79
CA VAL A 75 -0.12 -3.04 -9.78
C VAL A 75 1.36 -2.73 -9.58
N ASP A 76 1.72 -1.46 -9.40
CA ASP A 76 3.08 -1.02 -9.14
C ASP A 76 3.60 -1.57 -7.80
N ALA A 77 2.78 -1.52 -6.76
CA ALA A 77 3.11 -2.09 -5.45
C ALA A 77 3.41 -3.59 -5.54
N ILE A 78 2.58 -4.36 -6.26
CA ILE A 78 2.80 -5.79 -6.48
C ILE A 78 4.09 -6.05 -7.27
N LEU A 79 4.31 -5.31 -8.35
CA LEU A 79 5.51 -5.47 -9.18
C LEU A 79 6.78 -5.17 -8.39
N LEU A 80 6.80 -4.09 -7.61
CA LEU A 80 7.92 -3.72 -6.75
C LEU A 80 8.19 -4.77 -5.67
N ALA A 81 7.16 -5.31 -5.04
CA ALA A 81 7.31 -6.36 -4.04
C ALA A 81 7.76 -7.70 -4.67
N ARG A 82 7.29 -8.05 -5.88
CA ARG A 82 7.60 -9.30 -6.59
C ARG A 82 8.98 -9.34 -7.25
N THR A 83 9.46 -8.25 -7.82
CA THR A 83 10.82 -8.19 -8.39
C THR A 83 11.88 -8.46 -7.33
N ALA A 84 11.46 -8.50 -6.09
CA ALA A 84 12.25 -8.76 -4.93
C ALA A 84 12.33 -10.23 -4.51
N LYS A 85 11.29 -10.99 -4.76
CA LYS A 85 11.20 -12.42 -4.45
C LYS A 85 11.30 -13.25 -5.73
N ARG A 86 12.47 -13.18 -6.38
CA ARG A 86 12.79 -14.20 -7.36
C ARG A 86 13.07 -15.50 -6.60
N TRP A 87 12.18 -16.52 -6.82
CA TRP A 87 12.28 -17.91 -6.35
C TRP A 87 11.85 -18.20 -4.89
N GLY A 88 10.59 -18.49 -4.78
CA GLY A 88 9.90 -19.01 -3.63
C GLY A 88 8.42 -18.71 -3.75
N ALA A 89 7.71 -19.46 -4.61
CA ALA A 89 6.28 -19.23 -4.84
C ALA A 89 5.50 -19.44 -3.55
N ARG A 90 5.18 -18.36 -2.85
CA ARG A 90 4.03 -18.31 -1.96
C ARG A 90 2.87 -17.74 -2.75
N SER A 91 1.80 -18.51 -2.84
CA SER A 91 0.60 -18.15 -3.55
C SER A 91 0.04 -16.83 -3.00
N MET A 92 -0.24 -15.91 -3.90
CA MET A 92 -1.02 -14.71 -3.56
C MET A 92 -2.45 -15.14 -3.29
N SER A 93 -2.89 -15.09 -2.05
CA SER A 93 -4.28 -15.29 -1.70
C SER A 93 -4.92 -13.94 -1.42
N VAL A 94 -5.88 -13.55 -2.26
CA VAL A 94 -6.79 -12.45 -1.95
C VAL A 94 -7.87 -13.01 -1.03
N GLN A 95 -7.75 -12.76 0.25
CA GLN A 95 -8.82 -13.11 1.18
C GLN A 95 -9.82 -11.98 1.24
N ARG A 96 -11.07 -12.27 0.92
CA ARG A 96 -12.17 -11.35 1.24
C ARG A 96 -12.26 -11.25 2.76
N PRO A 97 -12.19 -10.06 3.35
CA PRO A 97 -12.43 -9.93 4.78
C PRO A 97 -13.88 -10.33 5.05
N MET A 98 -14.07 -11.02 6.15
CA MET A 98 -15.39 -11.36 6.68
C MET A 98 -16.18 -10.05 6.87
N LEU A 99 -17.34 -9.98 6.24
CA LEU A 99 -18.28 -8.86 6.38
C LEU A 99 -18.64 -8.71 7.87
N ILE A 100 -18.06 -7.71 8.51
CA ILE A 100 -18.66 -7.19 9.73
C ILE A 100 -19.84 -6.33 9.25
N ARG A 101 -21.05 -6.84 9.39
CA ARG A 101 -22.26 -6.06 9.19
C ARG A 101 -22.28 -4.94 10.23
N SER A 102 -21.92 -3.73 9.82
CA SER A 102 -22.40 -2.53 10.45
C SER A 102 -23.41 -1.92 9.51
N GLU A 103 -24.58 -1.62 10.00
CA GLU A 103 -25.75 -1.19 9.19
C GLU A 103 -25.60 0.20 8.55
N THR A 104 -24.44 0.83 8.55
CA THR A 104 -24.28 2.23 8.12
C THR A 104 -23.02 2.58 7.33
N ALA A 105 -22.16 1.64 6.93
CA ALA A 105 -21.07 1.98 6.03
C ALA A 105 -20.59 0.75 5.24
N VAL A 106 -20.75 0.80 3.92
CA VAL A 106 -20.12 -0.15 2.99
C VAL A 106 -18.67 0.24 2.78
N ALA A 107 -17.82 -0.04 3.76
CA ALA A 107 -16.38 0.00 3.60
C ALA A 107 -15.84 -1.43 3.55
N GLY A 108 -15.58 -1.93 2.34
CA GLY A 108 -14.87 -3.21 2.16
C GLY A 108 -13.38 -3.00 2.40
N ARG A 109 -12.81 -3.73 3.36
CA ARG A 109 -11.36 -3.81 3.54
C ARG A 109 -10.83 -5.02 2.80
N PHE A 110 -9.77 -4.85 2.03
CA PHE A 110 -9.09 -5.94 1.33
C PHE A 110 -7.69 -6.11 1.90
N LEU A 111 -7.32 -7.35 2.23
CA LEU A 111 -5.97 -7.70 2.66
C LEU A 111 -5.32 -8.55 1.55
N VAL A 112 -4.18 -8.07 1.05
CA VAL A 112 -3.32 -8.84 0.13
C VAL A 112 -2.11 -9.31 0.92
N ARG A 113 -1.87 -10.63 0.97
CA ARG A 113 -0.65 -11.23 1.53
C ARG A 113 0.25 -11.71 0.39
N PHE A 114 1.53 -11.49 0.56
CA PHE A 114 2.59 -11.96 -0.34
C PHE A 114 3.27 -13.22 0.18
#